data_e1e61a78726acaf0687cf26a952262f0
#
_entry.id   e1e61a78726acaf0687cf26a952262f0
#
_cell.length_a   1.000
_cell.length_b   1.000
_cell.length_c   1.000
_cell.angle_alpha   90.00
_cell.angle_beta   90.00
_cell.angle_gamma   90.00
#
_symmetry.space_group_name_H-M   'P 1'
#
loop_
_entity.id
_entity.type
_entity.pdbx_description
1 polymer ?
#
loop_
_entity_poly.entity_id
_entity_poly.type
_entity_poly.pdbx_seq_one_letter_code
_entity_poly.pdbx_strand_id
1 'polypeptide(L)'
;MITLYRAIVVTSLYLLLSGCAVQSTKQVEQWQDPNPHKPFTHVLVVGVIYDPAYQYFLEKGLADSLASEGVKTSLSSELYPRLHEMEREEVVKRLAEDGIDGVLLVRPVGQETITTYVPAHLRVVGVDTYRGWYGYFYQSYRYARIPATSYETFVMRAESALFDVATEEAVWTLTTDTEMVLDSPSAAVDSLVAKVGSELPSLN
;
A
#
# COMPACT_ATOMS: atom_id res chain seq x y z
N MET A 1 -2.64 44.90 -6.37
CA MET A 1 -1.51 44.26 -5.64
C MET A 1 -1.95 43.35 -4.50
N ILE A 2 -2.87 43.77 -3.63
CA ILE A 2 -3.36 42.95 -2.46
C ILE A 2 -4.04 41.66 -2.86
N THR A 3 -4.82 41.63 -3.94
CA THR A 3 -5.50 40.41 -4.44
C THR A 3 -4.54 39.37 -5.00
N LEU A 4 -3.48 39.81 -5.66
CA LEU A 4 -2.44 38.92 -6.21
C LEU A 4 -1.62 38.27 -5.08
N TYR A 5 -1.30 39.04 -4.04
CA TYR A 5 -0.59 38.52 -2.86
C TYR A 5 -1.40 37.51 -2.08
N ARG A 6 -2.72 37.73 -1.94
CA ARG A 6 -3.64 36.76 -1.32
C ARG A 6 -3.75 35.46 -2.11
N ALA A 7 -3.81 35.54 -3.44
CA ALA A 7 -3.83 34.33 -4.29
C ALA A 7 -2.54 33.53 -4.15
N ILE A 8 -1.38 34.16 -4.14
CA ILE A 8 -0.07 33.48 -3.99
C ILE A 8 0.05 32.81 -2.61
N VAL A 9 -0.38 33.48 -1.54
CA VAL A 9 -0.33 32.92 -0.17
C VAL A 9 -1.27 31.71 -0.04
N VAL A 10 -2.47 31.76 -0.61
CA VAL A 10 -3.42 30.63 -0.60
C VAL A 10 -2.87 29.45 -1.40
N THR A 11 -2.31 29.69 -2.58
CA THR A 11 -1.71 28.62 -3.41
C THR A 11 -0.48 28.00 -2.73
N SER A 12 0.35 28.81 -2.05
CA SER A 12 1.52 28.30 -1.29
C SER A 12 1.09 27.48 -0.07
N LEU A 13 -0.02 27.82 0.59
CA LEU A 13 -0.54 27.09 1.72
C LEU A 13 -1.14 25.71 1.31
N TYR A 14 -1.73 25.62 0.11
CA TYR A 14 -2.22 24.35 -0.43
C TYR A 14 -1.09 23.39 -0.79
N LEU A 15 0.06 23.88 -1.23
CA LEU A 15 1.25 23.06 -1.54
C LEU A 15 1.93 22.47 -0.29
N LEU A 16 1.74 23.08 0.88
CA LEU A 16 2.32 22.60 2.15
C LEU A 16 1.46 21.51 2.84
N LEU A 17 0.23 21.29 2.38
CA LEU A 17 -0.70 20.29 2.92
C LEU A 17 -0.60 18.92 2.23
N SER A 18 0.29 18.74 1.25
CA SER A 18 0.65 17.42 0.75
C SER A 18 1.45 16.68 1.82
N GLY A 19 0.74 16.25 2.89
CA GLY A 19 1.29 15.41 3.94
C GLY A 19 1.80 14.12 3.30
N CYS A 20 3.05 13.79 3.54
CA CYS A 20 3.61 12.48 3.20
C CYS A 20 2.75 11.42 3.90
N ALA A 21 1.92 10.71 3.15
CA ALA A 21 1.37 9.45 3.63
C ALA A 21 2.58 8.56 3.93
N VAL A 22 2.72 8.17 5.20
CA VAL A 22 3.75 7.21 5.59
C VAL A 22 3.39 5.90 4.90
N GLN A 23 4.08 5.58 3.83
CA GLN A 23 3.87 4.35 3.10
C GLN A 23 4.37 3.18 3.94
N SER A 24 3.45 2.40 4.47
CA SER A 24 3.76 1.23 5.30
C SER A 24 4.08 -0.03 4.48
N THR A 25 3.91 0.02 3.15
CA THR A 25 4.16 -1.09 2.23
C THR A 25 5.50 -0.92 1.52
N LYS A 26 6.35 -1.95 1.61
CA LYS A 26 7.66 -2.02 0.96
C LYS A 26 7.66 -3.13 -0.08
N GLN A 27 8.27 -2.86 -1.23
CA GLN A 27 8.54 -3.88 -2.25
C GLN A 27 9.66 -4.80 -1.77
N VAL A 28 9.46 -6.11 -1.95
CA VAL A 28 10.45 -7.15 -1.66
C VAL A 28 11.05 -7.67 -2.95
N GLU A 29 10.20 -8.05 -3.90
CA GLU A 29 10.60 -8.61 -5.18
C GLU A 29 9.60 -8.22 -6.27
N GLN A 30 10.07 -8.09 -7.49
CA GLN A 30 9.24 -7.83 -8.66
C GLN A 30 9.80 -8.58 -9.87
N TRP A 31 8.90 -9.13 -10.66
CA TRP A 31 9.24 -9.74 -11.93
C TRP A 31 8.23 -9.31 -12.99
N GLN A 32 8.71 -9.17 -14.22
CA GLN A 32 7.89 -8.91 -15.38
C GLN A 32 8.38 -9.77 -16.56
N ASP A 33 7.44 -10.32 -17.32
CA ASP A 33 7.78 -11.06 -18.55
C ASP A 33 8.54 -10.14 -19.50
N PRO A 34 9.74 -10.55 -19.95
CA PRO A 34 10.51 -9.78 -20.92
C PRO A 34 9.87 -9.78 -22.33
N ASN A 35 8.93 -10.68 -22.58
CA ASN A 35 8.24 -10.75 -23.86
C ASN A 35 7.06 -9.78 -23.89
N PRO A 36 6.84 -9.07 -25.00
CA PRO A 36 5.67 -8.20 -25.11
C PRO A 36 4.39 -9.04 -25.16
N HIS A 37 3.46 -8.74 -24.28
CA HIS A 37 2.09 -9.28 -24.31
C HIS A 37 1.15 -8.28 -25.01
N LYS A 38 -0.03 -8.73 -25.38
CA LYS A 38 -1.08 -7.84 -25.90
C LYS A 38 -1.55 -6.89 -24.80
N PRO A 39 -1.91 -5.65 -25.15
CA PRO A 39 -2.55 -4.76 -24.20
C PRO A 39 -3.80 -5.41 -23.58
N PHE A 40 -3.97 -5.25 -22.28
CA PHE A 40 -5.17 -5.71 -21.59
C PHE A 40 -6.30 -4.69 -21.78
N THR A 41 -7.47 -5.18 -22.13
CA THR A 41 -8.66 -4.34 -22.36
C THR A 41 -9.65 -4.40 -21.20
N HIS A 42 -9.69 -5.56 -20.51
CA HIS A 42 -10.60 -5.78 -19.39
C HIS A 42 -9.95 -6.70 -18.34
N VAL A 43 -9.64 -6.13 -17.18
CA VAL A 43 -8.97 -6.84 -16.08
C VAL A 43 -9.98 -7.13 -14.95
N LEU A 44 -10.04 -8.40 -14.53
CA LEU A 44 -10.69 -8.81 -13.28
C LEU A 44 -9.72 -8.61 -12.12
N VAL A 45 -10.12 -7.84 -11.11
CA VAL A 45 -9.36 -7.70 -9.87
C VAL A 45 -9.88 -8.70 -8.83
N VAL A 46 -8.96 -9.50 -8.28
CA VAL A 46 -9.27 -10.58 -7.32
C VAL A 46 -8.47 -10.37 -6.05
N GLY A 47 -9.15 -10.04 -4.96
CA GLY A 47 -8.56 -9.96 -3.62
C GLY A 47 -8.82 -11.24 -2.83
N VAL A 48 -7.77 -11.99 -2.49
CA VAL A 48 -7.91 -13.19 -1.65
C VAL A 48 -7.82 -12.79 -0.19
N ILE A 49 -8.86 -12.13 0.33
CA ILE A 49 -8.97 -11.67 1.72
C ILE A 49 -10.22 -12.28 2.33
N TYR A 50 -10.09 -12.80 3.58
CA TYR A 50 -11.20 -13.46 4.26
C TYR A 50 -12.35 -12.52 4.61
N ASP A 51 -12.05 -11.28 4.99
CA ASP A 51 -13.05 -10.26 5.32
C ASP A 51 -13.60 -9.60 4.04
N PRO A 52 -14.92 -9.71 3.75
CA PRO A 52 -15.49 -9.18 2.50
C PRO A 52 -15.37 -7.67 2.35
N ALA A 53 -15.35 -6.91 3.46
CA ALA A 53 -15.21 -5.46 3.38
C ALA A 53 -13.78 -5.07 2.95
N TYR A 54 -12.76 -5.69 3.52
CA TYR A 54 -11.38 -5.46 3.11
C TYR A 54 -11.08 -6.00 1.71
N GLN A 55 -11.69 -7.13 1.33
CA GLN A 55 -11.63 -7.62 -0.05
C GLN A 55 -12.16 -6.55 -1.03
N TYR A 56 -13.36 -6.05 -0.78
CA TYR A 56 -13.97 -5.02 -1.62
C TYR A 56 -13.11 -3.74 -1.69
N PHE A 57 -12.59 -3.25 -0.56
CA PHE A 57 -11.74 -2.05 -0.55
C PHE A 57 -10.45 -2.25 -1.35
N LEU A 58 -9.80 -3.40 -1.22
CA LEU A 58 -8.62 -3.75 -1.99
C LEU A 58 -8.92 -3.79 -3.49
N GLU A 59 -9.93 -4.55 -3.88
CA GLU A 59 -10.34 -4.70 -5.28
C GLU A 59 -10.73 -3.36 -5.88
N LYS A 60 -11.54 -2.57 -5.17
CA LYS A 60 -11.99 -1.26 -5.63
C LYS A 60 -10.83 -0.28 -5.83
N GLY A 61 -9.91 -0.21 -4.86
CA GLY A 61 -8.75 0.66 -4.95
C GLY A 61 -7.84 0.32 -6.14
N LEU A 62 -7.58 -0.97 -6.37
CA LEU A 62 -6.80 -1.44 -7.51
C LEU A 62 -7.52 -1.23 -8.84
N ALA A 63 -8.84 -1.46 -8.87
CA ALA A 63 -9.66 -1.20 -10.05
C ALA A 63 -9.64 0.28 -10.44
N ASP A 64 -9.73 1.19 -9.46
CA ASP A 64 -9.66 2.64 -9.71
C ASP A 64 -8.27 3.04 -10.23
N SER A 65 -7.20 2.42 -9.73
CA SER A 65 -5.84 2.63 -10.22
C SER A 65 -5.71 2.23 -11.69
N LEU A 66 -6.16 1.02 -12.06
CA LEU A 66 -6.15 0.52 -13.45
C LEU A 66 -7.06 1.34 -14.38
N ALA A 67 -8.23 1.75 -13.90
CA ALA A 67 -9.16 2.58 -14.67
C ALA A 67 -8.57 3.95 -15.03
N SER A 68 -7.69 4.49 -14.18
CA SER A 68 -6.96 5.74 -14.47
C SER A 68 -6.02 5.62 -15.66
N GLU A 69 -5.58 4.40 -16.01
CA GLU A 69 -4.78 4.08 -17.19
C GLU A 69 -5.61 3.71 -18.42
N GLY A 70 -6.96 3.76 -18.32
CA GLY A 70 -7.87 3.51 -19.42
C GLY A 70 -8.26 2.04 -19.61
N VAL A 71 -7.94 1.17 -18.65
CA VAL A 71 -8.31 -0.26 -18.66
C VAL A 71 -9.68 -0.44 -18.03
N LYS A 72 -10.55 -1.21 -18.67
CA LYS A 72 -11.84 -1.61 -18.08
C LYS A 72 -11.56 -2.59 -16.95
N THR A 73 -12.25 -2.44 -15.81
CA THR A 73 -12.06 -3.30 -14.64
C THR A 73 -13.36 -3.88 -14.13
N SER A 74 -13.29 -5.07 -13.54
CA SER A 74 -14.37 -5.71 -12.79
C SER A 74 -13.84 -6.23 -11.46
N LEU A 75 -14.68 -6.20 -10.42
CA LEU A 75 -14.34 -6.72 -9.09
C LEU A 75 -14.82 -8.16 -8.96
N SER A 76 -13.99 -9.05 -8.46
CA SER A 76 -14.39 -10.46 -8.26
C SER A 76 -15.49 -10.56 -7.19
N SER A 77 -15.43 -9.73 -6.17
CA SER A 77 -16.45 -9.66 -5.12
C SER A 77 -17.86 -9.30 -5.62
N GLU A 78 -17.95 -8.55 -6.71
CA GLU A 78 -19.22 -8.16 -7.32
C GLU A 78 -19.66 -9.14 -8.43
N LEU A 79 -18.74 -9.47 -9.33
CA LEU A 79 -19.06 -10.26 -10.53
C LEU A 79 -19.12 -11.76 -10.26
N TYR A 80 -18.22 -12.25 -9.40
CA TYR A 80 -18.08 -13.67 -9.06
C TYR A 80 -17.92 -13.90 -7.54
N PRO A 81 -18.93 -13.56 -6.71
CA PRO A 81 -18.78 -13.59 -5.24
C PRO A 81 -18.45 -14.96 -4.66
N ARG A 82 -18.59 -16.02 -5.45
CA ARG A 82 -18.22 -17.39 -5.10
C ARG A 82 -17.16 -17.98 -6.03
N LEU A 83 -16.23 -17.14 -6.53
CA LEU A 83 -15.18 -17.57 -7.44
C LEU A 83 -14.39 -18.78 -6.93
N HIS A 84 -14.11 -18.83 -5.62
CA HIS A 84 -13.36 -19.90 -4.96
C HIS A 84 -14.12 -21.24 -4.87
N GLU A 85 -15.43 -21.26 -5.12
CA GLU A 85 -16.26 -22.47 -5.15
C GLU A 85 -16.46 -23.01 -6.57
N MET A 86 -16.04 -22.26 -7.58
CA MET A 86 -16.26 -22.61 -8.99
C MET A 86 -15.14 -23.54 -9.49
N GLU A 87 -15.53 -24.48 -10.37
CA GLU A 87 -14.56 -25.31 -11.07
C GLU A 87 -13.80 -24.48 -12.12
N ARG A 88 -12.52 -24.84 -12.36
CA ARG A 88 -11.61 -24.11 -13.26
C ARG A 88 -12.23 -23.87 -14.64
N GLU A 89 -12.82 -24.91 -15.22
CA GLU A 89 -13.42 -24.87 -16.57
C GLU A 89 -14.60 -23.86 -16.65
N GLU A 90 -15.37 -23.75 -15.56
CA GLU A 90 -16.46 -22.79 -15.45
C GLU A 90 -15.89 -21.36 -15.33
N VAL A 91 -14.85 -21.15 -14.53
CA VAL A 91 -14.20 -19.83 -14.39
C VAL A 91 -13.66 -19.36 -15.73
N VAL A 92 -12.86 -20.17 -16.43
CA VAL A 92 -12.28 -19.83 -17.73
C VAL A 92 -13.35 -19.49 -18.75
N LYS A 93 -14.43 -20.28 -18.79
CA LYS A 93 -15.57 -20.03 -19.70
C LYS A 93 -16.22 -18.68 -19.40
N ARG A 94 -16.51 -18.37 -18.14
CA ARG A 94 -17.15 -17.11 -17.74
C ARG A 94 -16.28 -15.90 -18.03
N LEU A 95 -14.97 -15.99 -17.74
CA LEU A 95 -14.04 -14.91 -18.07
C LEU A 95 -14.07 -14.58 -19.58
N ALA A 96 -14.08 -15.62 -20.42
CA ALA A 96 -14.17 -15.46 -21.86
C ALA A 96 -15.52 -14.86 -22.30
N GLU A 97 -16.65 -15.30 -21.71
CA GLU A 97 -18.00 -14.77 -22.01
C GLU A 97 -18.12 -13.28 -21.61
N ASP A 98 -17.50 -12.86 -20.51
CA ASP A 98 -17.51 -11.48 -20.02
C ASP A 98 -16.43 -10.60 -20.69
N GLY A 99 -15.61 -11.19 -21.58
CA GLY A 99 -14.57 -10.50 -22.33
C GLY A 99 -13.44 -10.02 -21.45
N ILE A 100 -13.13 -10.75 -20.36
CA ILE A 100 -12.02 -10.50 -19.46
C ILE A 100 -10.78 -11.15 -20.05
N ASP A 101 -9.73 -10.37 -20.28
CA ASP A 101 -8.46 -10.80 -20.87
C ASP A 101 -7.29 -10.80 -19.89
N GLY A 102 -7.43 -10.12 -18.73
CA GLY A 102 -6.45 -10.11 -17.67
C GLY A 102 -7.05 -10.40 -16.30
N VAL A 103 -6.27 -11.00 -15.38
CA VAL A 103 -6.63 -11.17 -13.97
C VAL A 103 -5.51 -10.63 -13.09
N LEU A 104 -5.79 -9.58 -12.31
CA LEU A 104 -4.92 -9.09 -11.25
C LEU A 104 -5.34 -9.74 -9.93
N LEU A 105 -4.53 -10.67 -9.44
CA LEU A 105 -4.77 -11.40 -8.20
C LEU A 105 -3.83 -10.89 -7.10
N VAL A 106 -4.38 -10.57 -5.93
CA VAL A 106 -3.63 -10.16 -4.75
C VAL A 106 -3.98 -11.07 -3.58
N ARG A 107 -2.96 -11.70 -2.99
CA ARG A 107 -3.14 -12.66 -1.90
C ARG A 107 -2.10 -12.49 -0.80
N PRO A 108 -2.46 -12.69 0.49
CA PRO A 108 -1.48 -12.83 1.55
C PRO A 108 -0.75 -14.16 1.40
N VAL A 109 0.58 -14.15 1.58
CA VAL A 109 1.42 -15.37 1.50
C VAL A 109 2.17 -15.65 2.80
N GLY A 110 2.20 -14.70 3.72
CA GLY A 110 2.84 -14.86 5.02
C GLY A 110 2.57 -13.71 5.97
N GLN A 111 2.84 -13.98 7.25
CA GLN A 111 2.81 -12.97 8.29
C GLN A 111 4.05 -13.15 9.17
N GLU A 112 4.72 -12.05 9.50
CA GLU A 112 5.90 -12.03 10.36
C GLU A 112 5.70 -11.00 11.48
N THR A 113 6.23 -11.32 12.66
CA THR A 113 6.30 -10.38 13.79
C THR A 113 7.75 -9.95 13.97
N ILE A 114 8.00 -8.66 13.77
CA ILE A 114 9.32 -8.06 13.93
C ILE A 114 9.40 -7.38 15.30
N THR A 115 10.28 -7.88 16.17
CA THR A 115 10.53 -7.24 17.46
C THR A 115 11.69 -6.25 17.31
N THR A 116 11.40 -4.96 17.48
CA THR A 116 12.40 -3.89 17.46
C THR A 116 12.79 -3.53 18.90
N TYR A 117 14.08 -3.68 19.22
CA TYR A 117 14.62 -3.28 20.50
C TYR A 117 15.20 -1.87 20.42
N VAL A 118 14.69 -0.96 21.26
CA VAL A 118 15.22 0.40 21.43
C VAL A 118 16.05 0.42 22.72
N PRO A 119 17.38 0.58 22.64
CA PRO A 119 18.22 0.61 23.83
C PRO A 119 17.93 1.84 24.68
N ALA A 120 18.23 1.72 25.97
CA ALA A 120 18.14 2.85 26.89
C ALA A 120 19.02 4.02 26.39
N HIS A 121 18.45 5.21 26.36
CA HIS A 121 19.16 6.40 25.92
C HIS A 121 18.86 7.60 26.83
N LEU A 122 19.71 8.61 26.74
CA LEU A 122 19.54 9.86 27.47
C LEU A 122 18.83 10.87 26.56
N ARG A 123 17.80 11.52 27.08
CA ARG A 123 17.10 12.62 26.40
C ARG A 123 17.25 13.89 27.24
N VAL A 124 17.57 14.99 26.58
CA VAL A 124 17.56 16.31 27.22
C VAL A 124 16.10 16.69 27.53
N VAL A 125 15.78 16.92 28.80
CA VAL A 125 14.44 17.25 29.25
C VAL A 125 14.40 18.71 29.70
N GLY A 126 13.77 19.54 28.89
CA GLY A 126 13.51 20.94 29.18
C GLY A 126 14.69 21.87 28.87
N VAL A 127 14.39 22.96 28.19
CA VAL A 127 15.32 24.08 27.96
C VAL A 127 14.65 25.29 28.58
N ASP A 128 14.87 25.47 29.90
CA ASP A 128 14.53 26.72 30.55
C ASP A 128 15.63 27.73 30.24
N THR A 129 15.28 28.92 29.86
CA THR A 129 16.24 29.99 29.57
C THR A 129 16.77 30.57 30.89
N TYR A 130 17.95 30.15 31.30
CA TYR A 130 18.64 30.73 32.47
C TYR A 130 19.52 31.88 32.03
N ARG A 131 19.52 32.95 32.83
CA ARG A 131 20.47 34.03 32.69
C ARG A 131 21.77 33.67 33.41
N GLY A 132 22.87 33.61 32.66
CA GLY A 132 24.21 33.39 33.17
C GLY A 132 24.78 31.99 32.93
N TRP A 133 26.13 31.89 32.98
CA TRP A 133 26.88 30.66 32.69
C TRP A 133 26.59 29.49 33.63
N TYR A 134 26.32 29.78 34.90
CA TYR A 134 26.05 28.76 35.91
C TYR A 134 24.70 28.06 35.69
N GLY A 135 23.67 28.81 35.31
CA GLY A 135 22.38 28.24 34.94
C GLY A 135 22.47 27.34 33.69
N TYR A 136 23.24 27.76 32.70
CA TYR A 136 23.51 26.98 31.51
C TYR A 136 24.29 25.68 31.84
N PHE A 137 25.32 25.79 32.70
CA PHE A 137 26.09 24.65 33.17
C PHE A 137 25.20 23.63 33.90
N TYR A 138 24.42 24.08 34.85
CA TYR A 138 23.53 23.21 35.64
C TYR A 138 22.48 22.50 34.77
N GLN A 139 21.95 23.18 33.77
CA GLN A 139 20.97 22.64 32.84
C GLN A 139 21.54 21.57 31.92
N SER A 140 22.82 21.65 31.58
CA SER A 140 23.50 20.67 30.73
C SER A 140 23.53 19.26 31.38
N TYR A 141 23.29 19.16 32.66
CA TYR A 141 23.23 17.87 33.39
C TYR A 141 21.79 17.34 33.61
N ARG A 142 20.76 18.01 33.12
CA ARG A 142 19.38 17.52 33.25
C ARG A 142 19.04 16.56 32.11
N TYR A 143 19.45 15.32 32.27
CA TYR A 143 19.11 14.24 31.36
C TYR A 143 18.06 13.32 31.99
N ALA A 144 16.98 13.05 31.26
CA ALA A 144 16.11 11.93 31.60
C ALA A 144 16.63 10.66 30.92
N ARG A 145 16.82 9.63 31.71
CA ARG A 145 17.14 8.30 31.20
C ARG A 145 15.83 7.68 30.71
N ILE A 146 15.70 7.48 29.40
CA ILE A 146 14.64 6.69 28.82
C ILE A 146 15.04 5.22 28.92
N PRO A 147 14.27 4.37 29.62
CA PRO A 147 14.59 2.95 29.72
C PRO A 147 14.55 2.28 28.34
N ALA A 148 15.25 1.17 28.24
CA ALA A 148 15.10 0.33 27.05
C ALA A 148 13.67 -0.17 26.93
N THR A 149 13.17 -0.21 25.71
CA THR A 149 11.85 -0.75 25.38
C THR A 149 11.92 -1.60 24.13
N SER A 150 10.99 -2.50 23.97
CA SER A 150 10.77 -3.22 22.73
C SER A 150 9.34 -3.05 22.26
N TYR A 151 9.14 -3.00 20.98
CA TYR A 151 7.81 -3.03 20.37
C TYR A 151 7.77 -4.04 19.24
N GLU A 152 6.62 -4.62 19.04
CA GLU A 152 6.35 -5.60 18.00
C GLU A 152 5.62 -4.91 16.84
N THR A 153 6.08 -5.19 15.64
CA THR A 153 5.44 -4.77 14.39
C THR A 153 4.99 -6.02 13.64
N PHE A 154 3.72 -6.08 13.33
CA PHE A 154 3.17 -7.15 12.49
C PHE A 154 3.33 -6.75 11.03
N VAL A 155 3.95 -7.61 10.24
CA VAL A 155 4.16 -7.41 8.80
C VAL A 155 3.44 -8.50 8.05
N MET A 156 2.57 -8.11 7.12
CA MET A 156 1.90 -9.03 6.21
C MET A 156 2.63 -9.02 4.88
N ARG A 157 3.09 -10.18 4.44
CA ARG A 157 3.61 -10.39 3.10
C ARG A 157 2.47 -10.71 2.15
N ALA A 158 2.37 -9.94 1.06
CA ALA A 158 1.40 -10.16 0.00
C ALA A 158 2.11 -10.35 -1.34
N GLU A 159 1.53 -11.20 -2.16
CA GLU A 159 1.92 -11.41 -3.55
C GLU A 159 0.80 -10.91 -4.45
N SER A 160 1.17 -10.06 -5.42
CA SER A 160 0.29 -9.55 -6.46
C SER A 160 0.78 -10.11 -7.79
N ALA A 161 -0.11 -10.62 -8.62
CA ALA A 161 0.24 -11.19 -9.91
C ALA A 161 -0.81 -10.82 -10.96
N LEU A 162 -0.33 -10.39 -12.13
CA LEU A 162 -1.17 -10.16 -13.31
C LEU A 162 -1.00 -11.34 -14.27
N PHE A 163 -2.10 -11.95 -14.64
CA PHE A 163 -2.16 -13.10 -15.53
C PHE A 163 -2.84 -12.74 -16.85
N ASP A 164 -2.34 -13.26 -17.94
CA ASP A 164 -3.06 -13.32 -19.21
C ASP A 164 -4.04 -14.51 -19.18
N VAL A 165 -5.33 -14.23 -19.44
CA VAL A 165 -6.38 -15.25 -19.37
C VAL A 165 -6.25 -16.30 -20.47
N ALA A 166 -5.74 -15.92 -21.65
CA ALA A 166 -5.64 -16.83 -22.78
C ALA A 166 -4.51 -17.85 -22.64
N THR A 167 -3.40 -17.46 -22.03
CA THR A 167 -2.23 -18.33 -21.78
C THR A 167 -2.21 -18.92 -20.39
N GLU A 168 -2.95 -18.32 -19.44
CA GLU A 168 -2.93 -18.60 -18.02
C GLU A 168 -1.54 -18.38 -17.37
N GLU A 169 -0.67 -17.63 -18.04
CA GLU A 169 0.68 -17.33 -17.54
C GLU A 169 0.71 -15.97 -16.85
N ALA A 170 1.54 -15.88 -15.82
CA ALA A 170 1.79 -14.60 -15.18
C ALA A 170 2.67 -13.74 -16.10
N VAL A 171 2.27 -12.49 -16.30
CA VAL A 171 3.05 -11.50 -17.06
C VAL A 171 3.76 -10.50 -16.15
N TRP A 172 3.33 -10.42 -14.89
CA TRP A 172 3.94 -9.58 -13.88
C TRP A 172 3.64 -10.11 -12.48
N THR A 173 4.60 -9.98 -11.58
CA THR A 173 4.44 -10.30 -10.16
C THR A 173 5.13 -9.26 -9.27
N LEU A 174 4.56 -9.03 -8.09
CA LEU A 174 5.11 -8.14 -7.08
C LEU A 174 4.90 -8.77 -5.69
N THR A 175 5.98 -8.92 -4.94
CA THR A 175 5.93 -9.29 -3.53
C THR A 175 6.15 -8.05 -2.68
N THR A 176 5.28 -7.84 -1.70
CA THR A 176 5.32 -6.69 -0.79
C THR A 176 5.24 -7.11 0.66
N ASP A 177 5.87 -6.32 1.53
CA ASP A 177 5.72 -6.37 2.99
C ASP A 177 4.98 -5.12 3.45
N THR A 178 3.82 -5.31 4.08
CA THR A 178 2.97 -4.23 4.60
C THR A 178 2.94 -4.27 6.12
N GLU A 179 3.32 -3.17 6.76
CA GLU A 179 3.20 -3.03 8.21
C GLU A 179 1.73 -2.89 8.60
N MET A 180 1.27 -3.81 9.46
CA MET A 180 -0.11 -3.82 9.95
C MET A 180 -0.23 -2.91 11.17
N VAL A 181 -0.99 -1.84 11.03
CA VAL A 181 -1.34 -0.96 12.15
C VAL A 181 -2.64 -1.47 12.76
N LEU A 182 -2.57 -2.03 13.96
CA LEU A 182 -3.73 -2.68 14.62
C LEU A 182 -4.94 -1.74 14.76
N ASP A 183 -4.70 -0.44 14.97
CA ASP A 183 -5.75 0.56 15.11
C ASP A 183 -6.31 1.09 13.79
N SER A 184 -5.71 0.72 12.65
CA SER A 184 -6.11 1.19 11.32
C SER A 184 -5.80 0.16 10.22
N PRO A 185 -6.51 -0.97 10.17
CA PRO A 185 -6.30 -1.98 9.13
C PRO A 185 -6.56 -1.44 7.71
N SER A 186 -7.46 -0.48 7.54
CA SER A 186 -7.73 0.16 6.26
C SER A 186 -6.50 0.90 5.70
N ALA A 187 -5.69 1.53 6.56
CA ALA A 187 -4.48 2.20 6.13
C ALA A 187 -3.44 1.23 5.52
N ALA A 188 -3.39 -0.01 6.00
CA ALA A 188 -2.55 -1.05 5.41
C ALA A 188 -3.03 -1.43 4.00
N VAL A 189 -4.36 -1.56 3.82
CA VAL A 189 -4.96 -1.82 2.49
C VAL A 189 -4.67 -0.66 1.55
N ASP A 190 -4.88 0.58 1.99
CA ASP A 190 -4.61 1.78 1.17
C ASP A 190 -3.13 1.85 0.75
N SER A 191 -2.21 1.53 1.68
CA SER A 191 -0.78 1.50 1.40
C SER A 191 -0.41 0.40 0.40
N LEU A 192 -1.03 -0.78 0.52
CA LEU A 192 -0.84 -1.89 -0.43
C LEU A 192 -1.37 -1.51 -1.82
N VAL A 193 -2.58 -0.96 -1.90
CA VAL A 193 -3.19 -0.49 -3.16
C VAL A 193 -2.29 0.55 -3.83
N ALA A 194 -1.83 1.56 -3.09
CA ALA A 194 -0.95 2.59 -3.63
C ALA A 194 0.37 2.00 -4.16
N LYS A 195 0.95 1.03 -3.43
CA LYS A 195 2.20 0.38 -3.86
C LYS A 195 1.99 -0.49 -5.08
N VAL A 196 0.99 -1.36 -5.08
CA VAL A 196 0.69 -2.23 -6.23
C VAL A 196 0.37 -1.38 -7.46
N GLY A 197 -0.51 -0.37 -7.31
CA GLY A 197 -0.87 0.52 -8.41
C GLY A 197 0.32 1.28 -9.01
N SER A 198 1.30 1.69 -8.18
CA SER A 198 2.49 2.39 -8.66
C SER A 198 3.50 1.49 -9.39
N GLU A 199 3.45 0.18 -9.19
CA GLU A 199 4.40 -0.79 -9.75
C GLU A 199 3.80 -1.63 -10.89
N LEU A 200 2.49 -1.51 -11.14
CA LEU A 200 1.88 -2.17 -12.29
C LEU A 200 2.55 -1.70 -13.59
N PRO A 201 2.85 -2.62 -14.52
CA PRO A 201 3.35 -2.25 -15.84
C PRO A 201 2.28 -1.49 -16.63
N SER A 202 2.70 -0.72 -17.63
CA SER A 202 1.76 -0.14 -18.59
C SER A 202 0.97 -1.25 -19.26
N LEU A 203 -0.36 -1.20 -19.18
CA LEU A 203 -1.26 -2.23 -19.71
C LEU A 203 -1.75 -1.92 -21.13
N ASN A 204 -1.36 -0.74 -21.68
CA ASN A 204 -1.72 -0.24 -23.00
C ASN A 204 -0.58 -0.43 -23.99
#